data_f7b9a667e477f25d34b66aeef2105d38
#
_entry.id   f7b9a667e477f25d34b66aeef2105d38
#
_cell.length_a   1.000
_cell.length_b   1.000
_cell.length_c   1.000
_cell.angle_alpha   90.00
_cell.angle_beta   90.00
_cell.angle_gamma   90.00
#
_symmetry.space_group_name_H-M   'P 1'
#
loop_
_entity.id
_entity.type
_entity.pdbx_description
1 polymer ?
#
loop_
_entity_poly.entity_id
_entity_poly.type
_entity_poly.pdbx_seq_one_letter_code
_entity_poly.pdbx_strand_id
1 'polypeptide(L)'
;MLDHKLGRDLWRVKGQGLAIVLVIALGVMMLVMMDGLVNSLEETRRTYYERYRLAQIFAPLKRAPRQLLDVLAAMPEIAALEGRINGGALISLPGQAVPVRAQAVSLPEFREPALNAVYLAAGRQLDATRPDEILLLQGFADAHGLRPGDELSATMHGSRRRFTIVGLAQAPEFLYTTAPGELVPDDARFAVMWMNERALEAAFDLDGAFNEVLVAPARGASEQALIDRLDQLLAAYGGTGAYGLEDQLSNRFIVEEIEGLQVSSRTVPPVFLAVAAFLLYIVTSRMVQAERDQIGLLKSFGRTGLEVGLHYFKFTLIIAVGGALLGCGLGMLAGRSLSGFYQEFYKFPFLLFRVDPAAFVTGFTVSVLSASAGACWYCDGCLRWRRRKPCGRRRHRISATP
;
A
#
# COMPACT_ATOMS: atom_id res chain seq x y z
N MET A 1 8.47 17.29 45.44
CA MET A 1 9.94 16.95 45.54
C MET A 1 10.36 15.91 44.49
N LEU A 2 9.67 14.79 44.34
CA LEU A 2 10.02 13.76 43.31
C LEU A 2 9.93 14.25 41.88
N ASP A 3 8.95 15.10 41.55
CA ASP A 3 8.78 15.62 40.18
C ASP A 3 9.86 16.65 39.77
N HIS A 4 10.38 17.43 40.73
CA HIS A 4 11.57 18.30 40.49
C HIS A 4 12.85 17.48 40.28
N LYS A 5 12.96 16.32 40.94
CA LYS A 5 14.05 15.38 40.71
C LYS A 5 13.98 14.79 39.30
N LEU A 6 12.80 14.45 38.84
CA LEU A 6 12.57 13.86 37.53
C LEU A 6 13.11 14.74 36.36
N GLY A 7 12.85 16.05 36.41
CA GLY A 7 13.38 16.99 35.41
C GLY A 7 14.91 17.07 35.42
N ARG A 8 15.52 17.04 36.59
CA ARG A 8 16.99 17.06 36.73
C ARG A 8 17.64 15.75 36.28
N ASP A 9 16.98 14.63 36.54
CA ASP A 9 17.44 13.30 36.10
C ASP A 9 17.36 13.16 34.57
N LEU A 10 16.28 13.66 33.95
CA LEU A 10 16.15 13.76 32.50
C LEU A 10 17.24 14.63 31.87
N TRP A 11 17.56 15.78 32.51
CA TRP A 11 18.62 16.66 32.00
C TRP A 11 20.01 16.04 32.11
N ARG A 12 20.27 15.26 33.17
CA ARG A 12 21.54 14.58 33.40
C ARG A 12 21.85 13.50 32.38
N VAL A 13 20.80 12.77 31.89
CA VAL A 13 20.95 11.70 30.89
C VAL A 13 20.36 12.11 29.51
N LYS A 14 20.26 13.43 29.24
CA LYS A 14 19.64 13.97 28.02
C LYS A 14 20.13 13.33 26.72
N GLY A 15 21.42 13.06 26.57
CA GLY A 15 21.97 12.44 25.37
C GLY A 15 21.51 11.00 25.18
N GLN A 16 21.48 10.21 26.25
CA GLN A 16 21.01 8.82 26.20
C GLN A 16 19.50 8.76 26.08
N GLY A 17 18.77 9.63 26.81
CA GLY A 17 17.33 9.76 26.70
C GLY A 17 16.89 10.15 25.29
N LEU A 18 17.56 11.12 24.65
CA LEU A 18 17.30 11.54 23.29
C LEU A 18 17.54 10.40 22.28
N ALA A 19 18.65 9.66 22.43
CA ALA A 19 18.92 8.52 21.56
C ALA A 19 17.80 7.47 21.63
N ILE A 20 17.28 7.19 22.83
CA ILE A 20 16.18 6.23 23.00
C ILE A 20 14.86 6.80 22.42
N VAL A 21 14.57 8.09 22.67
CA VAL A 21 13.42 8.78 22.04
C VAL A 21 13.45 8.63 20.52
N LEU A 22 14.64 8.82 19.91
CA LEU A 22 14.78 8.69 18.45
C LEU A 22 14.58 7.24 17.96
N VAL A 23 15.06 6.23 18.70
CA VAL A 23 14.83 4.83 18.32
C VAL A 23 13.34 4.45 18.43
N ILE A 24 12.67 4.89 19.52
CA ILE A 24 11.22 4.70 19.66
C ILE A 24 10.47 5.44 18.54
N ALA A 25 10.86 6.70 18.30
CA ALA A 25 10.25 7.51 17.25
C ALA A 25 10.40 6.86 15.87
N LEU A 26 11.55 6.27 15.55
CA LEU A 26 11.77 5.56 14.30
C LEU A 26 10.86 4.32 14.17
N GLY A 27 10.74 3.52 15.23
CA GLY A 27 9.85 2.36 15.23
C GLY A 27 8.37 2.74 15.06
N VAL A 28 7.92 3.77 15.80
CA VAL A 28 6.52 4.27 15.68
C VAL A 28 6.29 4.97 14.35
N MET A 29 7.27 5.72 13.86
CA MET A 29 7.21 6.36 12.53
C MET A 29 6.98 5.32 11.43
N MET A 30 7.77 4.25 11.41
CA MET A 30 7.62 3.18 10.42
C MET A 30 6.26 2.49 10.53
N LEU A 31 5.78 2.23 11.74
CA LEU A 31 4.48 1.62 11.96
C LEU A 31 3.35 2.51 11.41
N VAL A 32 3.30 3.78 11.82
CA VAL A 32 2.24 4.72 11.39
C VAL A 32 2.31 4.99 9.90
N MET A 33 3.52 5.12 9.33
CA MET A 33 3.73 5.35 7.90
C MET A 33 3.24 4.16 7.07
N MET A 34 3.69 2.93 7.38
CA MET A 34 3.36 1.74 6.61
C MET A 34 1.89 1.34 6.76
N ASP A 35 1.37 1.34 7.98
CA ASP A 35 -0.03 1.00 8.23
C ASP A 35 -0.99 2.01 7.58
N GLY A 36 -0.67 3.30 7.69
CA GLY A 36 -1.41 4.35 7.00
C GLY A 36 -1.36 4.22 5.47
N LEU A 37 -0.23 3.82 4.90
CA LEU A 37 -0.09 3.60 3.47
C LEU A 37 -0.88 2.38 3.00
N VAL A 38 -0.79 1.24 3.71
CA VAL A 38 -1.56 0.02 3.42
C VAL A 38 -3.05 0.32 3.40
N ASN A 39 -3.58 0.94 4.48
CA ASN A 39 -5.00 1.27 4.57
C ASN A 39 -5.44 2.24 3.46
N SER A 40 -4.58 3.20 3.10
CA SER A 40 -4.88 4.15 2.02
C SER A 40 -4.89 3.48 0.65
N LEU A 41 -3.95 2.58 0.37
CA LEU A 41 -3.88 1.84 -0.89
C LEU A 41 -5.06 0.86 -1.03
N GLU A 42 -5.38 0.09 0.02
CA GLU A 42 -6.53 -0.83 0.01
C GLU A 42 -7.86 -0.09 -0.21
N GLU A 43 -8.09 1.00 0.52
CA GLU A 43 -9.31 1.79 0.38
C GLU A 43 -9.41 2.44 -1.00
N THR A 44 -8.28 2.97 -1.51
CA THR A 44 -8.23 3.57 -2.86
C THR A 44 -8.48 2.52 -3.93
N ARG A 45 -7.81 1.37 -3.85
CA ARG A 45 -8.01 0.24 -4.78
C ARG A 45 -9.46 -0.19 -4.79
N ARG A 46 -10.05 -0.46 -3.61
CA ARG A 46 -11.44 -0.89 -3.47
C ARG A 46 -12.39 0.14 -4.07
N THR A 47 -12.25 1.41 -3.69
CA THR A 47 -13.11 2.50 -4.17
C THR A 47 -12.99 2.68 -5.68
N TYR A 48 -11.77 2.57 -6.23
CA TYR A 48 -11.52 2.71 -7.65
C TYR A 48 -12.13 1.56 -8.44
N TYR A 49 -11.96 0.31 -7.97
CA TYR A 49 -12.54 -0.88 -8.60
C TYR A 49 -14.07 -0.87 -8.57
N GLU A 50 -14.66 -0.53 -7.43
CA GLU A 50 -16.12 -0.43 -7.29
C GLU A 50 -16.70 0.68 -8.19
N ARG A 51 -16.08 1.87 -8.17
CA ARG A 51 -16.58 3.03 -8.91
C ARG A 51 -16.53 2.82 -10.42
N TYR A 52 -15.47 2.20 -10.92
CA TYR A 52 -15.28 1.94 -12.36
C TYR A 52 -15.64 0.53 -12.76
N ARG A 53 -16.28 -0.21 -11.85
CA ARG A 53 -16.86 -1.54 -12.10
C ARG A 53 -15.87 -2.48 -12.75
N LEU A 54 -14.68 -2.63 -12.12
CA LEU A 54 -13.66 -3.55 -12.61
C LEU A 54 -14.22 -4.98 -12.65
N ALA A 55 -14.07 -5.64 -13.79
CA ALA A 55 -14.45 -7.02 -13.97
C ALA A 55 -13.70 -7.94 -13.02
N GLN A 56 -14.34 -9.02 -12.59
CA GLN A 56 -13.71 -10.04 -11.75
C GLN A 56 -13.19 -11.23 -12.57
N ILE A 57 -13.75 -11.45 -13.76
CA ILE A 57 -13.30 -12.49 -14.70
C ILE A 57 -13.07 -11.86 -16.07
N PHE A 58 -11.96 -12.24 -16.68
CA PHE A 58 -11.52 -11.84 -18.02
C PHE A 58 -11.43 -13.08 -18.90
N ALA A 59 -12.16 -13.10 -20.00
CA ALA A 59 -12.21 -14.24 -20.91
C ALA A 59 -11.83 -13.81 -22.34
N PRO A 60 -10.53 -13.85 -22.69
CA PRO A 60 -10.06 -13.57 -24.03
C PRO A 60 -10.34 -14.72 -24.99
N LEU A 61 -10.68 -14.37 -26.21
CA LEU A 61 -10.99 -15.32 -27.30
C LEU A 61 -10.58 -14.78 -28.66
N LYS A 62 -10.63 -15.59 -29.71
CA LYS A 62 -10.27 -15.12 -31.04
C LYS A 62 -11.37 -14.28 -31.68
N ARG A 63 -12.60 -14.82 -31.74
CA ARG A 63 -13.77 -14.15 -32.33
C ARG A 63 -15.06 -14.83 -31.92
N ALA A 64 -16.01 -14.10 -31.38
CA ALA A 64 -17.38 -14.58 -31.17
C ALA A 64 -18.41 -13.57 -31.63
N PRO A 65 -19.57 -14.03 -32.13
CA PRO A 65 -20.66 -13.14 -32.55
C PRO A 65 -21.31 -12.49 -31.31
N ARG A 66 -21.82 -11.27 -31.45
CA ARG A 66 -22.48 -10.54 -30.36
C ARG A 66 -23.67 -11.25 -29.73
N GLN A 67 -24.40 -12.09 -30.52
CA GLN A 67 -25.52 -12.88 -29.97
C GLN A 67 -25.08 -13.82 -28.83
N LEU A 68 -23.81 -14.19 -28.76
CA LEU A 68 -23.28 -14.98 -27.65
C LEU A 68 -23.38 -14.23 -26.30
N LEU A 69 -23.28 -12.90 -26.31
CA LEU A 69 -23.44 -12.08 -25.10
C LEU A 69 -24.83 -12.26 -24.48
N ASP A 70 -25.89 -12.41 -25.29
CA ASP A 70 -27.25 -12.64 -24.80
C ASP A 70 -27.39 -14.01 -24.14
N VAL A 71 -26.68 -15.01 -24.67
CA VAL A 71 -26.61 -16.36 -24.07
C VAL A 71 -25.90 -16.34 -22.75
N LEU A 72 -24.77 -15.64 -22.67
CA LEU A 72 -24.00 -15.48 -21.43
C LEU A 72 -24.77 -14.65 -20.39
N ALA A 73 -25.45 -13.58 -20.80
CA ALA A 73 -26.28 -12.75 -19.94
C ALA A 73 -27.46 -13.49 -19.30
N ALA A 74 -27.94 -14.55 -19.95
CA ALA A 74 -29.00 -15.39 -19.40
C ALA A 74 -28.54 -16.36 -18.31
N MET A 75 -27.24 -16.46 -18.06
CA MET A 75 -26.71 -17.32 -17.01
C MET A 75 -26.94 -16.69 -15.63
N PRO A 76 -27.56 -17.42 -14.67
CA PRO A 76 -27.88 -16.87 -13.34
C PRO A 76 -26.65 -16.55 -12.49
N GLU A 77 -25.51 -17.11 -12.83
CA GLU A 77 -24.23 -16.89 -12.15
C GLU A 77 -23.57 -15.57 -12.56
N ILE A 78 -24.06 -14.88 -13.59
CA ILE A 78 -23.53 -13.62 -14.12
C ILE A 78 -24.40 -12.46 -13.67
N ALA A 79 -23.81 -11.49 -12.96
CA ALA A 79 -24.49 -10.26 -12.57
C ALA A 79 -24.38 -9.16 -13.62
N ALA A 80 -23.23 -9.06 -14.28
CA ALA A 80 -22.98 -8.13 -15.37
C ALA A 80 -21.92 -8.70 -16.32
N LEU A 81 -22.02 -8.35 -17.59
CA LEU A 81 -21.01 -8.69 -18.58
C LEU A 81 -20.80 -7.55 -19.58
N GLU A 82 -19.62 -7.52 -20.19
CA GLU A 82 -19.28 -6.61 -21.28
C GLU A 82 -18.45 -7.37 -22.33
N GLY A 83 -18.92 -7.38 -23.58
CA GLY A 83 -18.10 -7.84 -24.70
C GLY A 83 -17.35 -6.67 -25.31
N ARG A 84 -16.08 -6.83 -25.57
CA ARG A 84 -15.24 -5.78 -26.14
C ARG A 84 -14.24 -6.32 -27.15
N ILE A 85 -13.63 -5.41 -27.91
CA ILE A 85 -12.49 -5.70 -28.77
C ILE A 85 -11.23 -5.18 -28.10
N ASN A 86 -10.25 -6.06 -27.99
CA ASN A 86 -8.96 -5.78 -27.42
C ASN A 86 -7.88 -6.27 -28.39
N GLY A 87 -7.02 -5.36 -28.86
CA GLY A 87 -6.01 -5.72 -29.87
C GLY A 87 -4.72 -4.92 -29.76
N GLY A 88 -3.66 -5.50 -30.29
CA GLY A 88 -2.35 -4.85 -30.32
C GLY A 88 -2.28 -3.75 -31.39
N ALA A 89 -1.62 -2.64 -31.04
CA ALA A 89 -1.32 -1.54 -31.93
C ALA A 89 0.13 -1.11 -31.83
N LEU A 90 0.63 -0.39 -32.82
CA LEU A 90 1.96 0.20 -32.85
C LEU A 90 1.82 1.71 -33.10
N ILE A 91 2.18 2.53 -32.13
CA ILE A 91 2.15 3.99 -32.25
C ILE A 91 3.46 4.49 -32.84
N SER A 92 3.36 5.29 -33.90
CA SER A 92 4.51 5.98 -34.50
C SER A 92 4.57 7.40 -34.00
N LEU A 93 5.62 7.74 -33.26
CA LEU A 93 5.86 9.10 -32.75
C LEU A 93 6.89 9.83 -33.60
N PRO A 94 6.74 11.14 -33.83
CA PRO A 94 7.73 11.93 -34.53
C PRO A 94 9.10 11.88 -33.83
N GLY A 95 10.16 11.63 -34.59
CA GLY A 95 11.53 11.54 -34.07
C GLY A 95 11.93 10.21 -33.43
N GLN A 96 11.02 9.25 -33.32
CA GLN A 96 11.35 7.90 -32.87
C GLN A 96 11.42 6.91 -34.04
N ALA A 97 12.53 6.19 -34.15
CA ALA A 97 12.72 5.19 -35.19
C ALA A 97 11.96 3.88 -34.95
N VAL A 98 11.71 3.55 -33.67
CA VAL A 98 11.00 2.33 -33.26
C VAL A 98 9.59 2.70 -32.80
N PRO A 99 8.56 2.10 -33.39
CA PRO A 99 7.18 2.30 -32.93
C PRO A 99 6.98 1.79 -31.51
N VAL A 100 6.18 2.51 -30.74
CA VAL A 100 5.79 2.13 -29.36
C VAL A 100 4.65 1.13 -29.40
N ARG A 101 4.74 0.08 -28.60
CA ARG A 101 3.65 -0.88 -28.43
C ARG A 101 2.47 -0.24 -27.74
N ALA A 102 1.29 -0.55 -28.22
CA ALA A 102 0.04 -0.08 -27.64
C ALA A 102 -1.02 -1.18 -27.62
N GLN A 103 -1.96 -1.02 -26.74
CA GLN A 103 -3.19 -1.81 -26.67
C GLN A 103 -4.36 -0.92 -27.05
N ALA A 104 -5.17 -1.36 -28.02
CA ALA A 104 -6.38 -0.70 -28.44
C ALA A 104 -7.58 -1.44 -27.83
N VAL A 105 -8.42 -0.73 -27.09
CA VAL A 105 -9.58 -1.27 -26.37
C VAL A 105 -10.84 -0.56 -26.81
N SER A 106 -11.88 -1.31 -27.15
CA SER A 106 -13.15 -0.71 -27.57
C SER A 106 -13.96 -0.18 -26.38
N LEU A 107 -14.66 0.93 -26.62
CA LEU A 107 -15.71 1.45 -25.76
C LEU A 107 -17.04 1.45 -26.54
N PRO A 108 -18.16 1.14 -25.88
CA PRO A 108 -19.48 1.22 -26.50
C PRO A 108 -19.82 2.68 -26.85
N GLU A 109 -20.47 2.89 -28.01
CA GLU A 109 -20.67 4.22 -28.57
C GLU A 109 -21.82 5.01 -27.93
N PHE A 110 -22.90 4.33 -27.53
CA PHE A 110 -24.16 4.96 -27.13
C PHE A 110 -24.55 4.69 -25.66
N ARG A 111 -23.68 4.05 -24.90
CA ARG A 111 -23.88 3.75 -23.50
C ARG A 111 -22.54 3.77 -22.77
N GLU A 112 -22.59 3.90 -21.48
CA GLU A 112 -21.41 3.62 -20.66
C GLU A 112 -21.13 2.11 -20.65
N PRO A 113 -19.84 1.69 -20.62
CA PRO A 113 -19.51 0.28 -20.47
C PRO A 113 -20.08 -0.27 -19.15
N ALA A 114 -20.64 -1.47 -19.20
CA ALA A 114 -21.19 -2.12 -18.01
C ALA A 114 -20.08 -2.45 -16.99
N LEU A 115 -18.92 -2.83 -17.51
CA LEU A 115 -17.70 -3.13 -16.71
C LEU A 115 -16.51 -2.34 -17.27
N ASN A 116 -15.48 -2.19 -16.47
CA ASN A 116 -14.20 -1.50 -16.80
C ASN A 116 -14.40 -0.10 -17.38
N ALA A 117 -15.23 0.71 -16.71
CA ALA A 117 -15.41 2.10 -17.08
C ALA A 117 -14.11 2.88 -16.97
N VAL A 118 -13.97 3.92 -17.79
CA VAL A 118 -12.74 4.71 -17.92
C VAL A 118 -12.88 6.03 -17.14
N TYR A 119 -11.86 6.39 -16.40
CA TYR A 119 -11.73 7.72 -15.79
C TYR A 119 -11.16 8.71 -16.80
N LEU A 120 -11.90 9.77 -17.10
CA LEU A 120 -11.41 10.87 -17.93
C LEU A 120 -10.64 11.88 -17.08
N ALA A 121 -9.34 11.96 -17.31
CA ALA A 121 -8.46 12.89 -16.58
C ALA A 121 -8.43 14.28 -17.20
N ALA A 122 -8.51 14.37 -18.53
CA ALA A 122 -8.52 15.64 -19.28
C ALA A 122 -9.24 15.47 -20.62
N GLY A 123 -9.73 16.57 -21.20
CA GLY A 123 -10.40 16.55 -22.50
C GLY A 123 -11.87 16.17 -22.41
N ARG A 124 -12.37 15.41 -23.39
CA ARG A 124 -13.76 14.98 -23.49
C ARG A 124 -13.86 13.49 -23.85
N GLN A 125 -15.06 12.93 -23.71
CA GLN A 125 -15.38 11.58 -24.17
C GLN A 125 -15.37 11.48 -25.71
N LEU A 126 -15.29 10.24 -26.21
CA LEU A 126 -15.39 9.94 -27.64
C LEU A 126 -16.74 10.39 -28.22
N ASP A 127 -16.71 10.88 -29.43
CA ASP A 127 -17.91 11.13 -30.21
C ASP A 127 -18.24 9.85 -31.03
N ALA A 128 -19.43 9.29 -30.83
CA ALA A 128 -19.88 8.08 -31.52
C ALA A 128 -19.87 8.18 -33.05
N THR A 129 -19.92 9.39 -33.60
CA THR A 129 -19.92 9.65 -35.05
C THR A 129 -18.53 9.79 -35.66
N ARG A 130 -17.46 9.84 -34.80
CA ARG A 130 -16.08 10.06 -35.21
C ARG A 130 -15.20 8.84 -34.94
N PRO A 131 -14.92 8.04 -35.96
CA PRO A 131 -14.13 6.82 -35.79
C PRO A 131 -12.61 7.07 -35.64
N ASP A 132 -12.17 8.29 -35.86
CA ASP A 132 -10.78 8.75 -35.80
C ASP A 132 -10.41 9.35 -34.43
N GLU A 133 -11.33 9.38 -33.49
CA GLU A 133 -11.08 9.87 -32.13
C GLU A 133 -10.61 8.76 -31.20
N ILE A 134 -9.67 9.12 -30.30
CA ILE A 134 -9.18 8.24 -29.26
C ILE A 134 -9.11 8.94 -27.90
N LEU A 135 -9.30 8.14 -26.84
CA LEU A 135 -8.76 8.48 -25.53
C LEU A 135 -7.40 7.79 -25.39
N LEU A 136 -6.43 8.50 -24.86
CA LEU A 136 -5.06 8.00 -24.68
C LEU A 136 -4.75 7.84 -23.19
N LEU A 137 -3.99 6.80 -22.83
CA LEU A 137 -3.54 6.60 -21.46
C LEU A 137 -2.75 7.84 -20.99
N GLN A 138 -3.17 8.40 -19.85
CA GLN A 138 -2.59 9.64 -19.32
C GLN A 138 -1.09 9.54 -19.12
N GLY A 139 -0.57 8.47 -18.48
CA GLY A 139 0.86 8.32 -18.21
C GLY A 139 1.69 8.36 -19.50
N PHE A 140 1.22 7.69 -20.56
CA PHE A 140 1.89 7.73 -21.86
C PHE A 140 1.85 9.13 -22.51
N ALA A 141 0.71 9.80 -22.42
CA ALA A 141 0.58 11.15 -22.93
C ALA A 141 1.50 12.14 -22.22
N ASP A 142 1.57 12.05 -20.88
CA ASP A 142 2.46 12.90 -20.06
C ASP A 142 3.93 12.65 -20.39
N ALA A 143 4.34 11.40 -20.57
CA ALA A 143 5.71 11.02 -20.91
C ALA A 143 6.16 11.57 -22.27
N HIS A 144 5.24 11.73 -23.23
CA HIS A 144 5.52 12.24 -24.57
C HIS A 144 5.06 13.68 -24.81
N GLY A 145 4.51 14.34 -23.78
CA GLY A 145 4.01 15.72 -23.89
C GLY A 145 2.79 15.88 -24.79
N LEU A 146 2.02 14.81 -25.01
CA LEU A 146 0.81 14.79 -25.84
C LEU A 146 -0.38 15.37 -25.08
N ARG A 147 -1.26 16.06 -25.81
CA ARG A 147 -2.43 16.74 -25.24
C ARG A 147 -3.70 16.46 -26.06
N PRO A 148 -4.90 16.63 -25.49
CA PRO A 148 -6.11 16.66 -26.27
C PRO A 148 -6.04 17.68 -27.39
N GLY A 149 -6.36 17.26 -28.62
CA GLY A 149 -6.20 18.03 -29.85
C GLY A 149 -5.02 17.60 -30.73
N ASP A 150 -4.03 16.89 -30.16
CA ASP A 150 -2.90 16.39 -30.92
C ASP A 150 -3.28 15.17 -31.77
N GLU A 151 -2.56 14.98 -32.87
CA GLU A 151 -2.70 13.82 -33.74
C GLU A 151 -1.60 12.80 -33.49
N LEU A 152 -1.94 11.52 -33.56
CA LEU A 152 -0.98 10.43 -33.58
C LEU A 152 -1.31 9.42 -34.66
N SER A 153 -0.29 8.70 -35.13
CA SER A 153 -0.46 7.60 -36.09
C SER A 153 -0.28 6.26 -35.40
N ALA A 154 -1.23 5.37 -35.55
CA ALA A 154 -1.13 4.00 -35.06
C ALA A 154 -1.34 2.99 -36.18
N THR A 155 -0.62 1.88 -36.14
CA THR A 155 -0.75 0.73 -37.01
C THR A 155 -1.47 -0.39 -36.28
N MET A 156 -2.60 -0.81 -36.76
CA MET A 156 -3.42 -1.90 -36.24
C MET A 156 -3.70 -2.88 -37.36
N HIS A 157 -3.51 -4.16 -37.14
CA HIS A 157 -3.71 -5.24 -38.09
C HIS A 157 -3.11 -4.92 -39.48
N GLY A 158 -1.89 -4.35 -39.49
CA GLY A 158 -1.16 -4.00 -40.71
C GLY A 158 -1.61 -2.69 -41.41
N SER A 159 -2.68 -2.05 -40.94
CA SER A 159 -3.17 -0.78 -41.51
C SER A 159 -2.77 0.40 -40.63
N ARG A 160 -2.09 1.38 -41.23
CA ARG A 160 -1.72 2.63 -40.55
C ARG A 160 -2.84 3.65 -40.67
N ARG A 161 -3.31 4.18 -39.53
CA ARG A 161 -4.33 5.21 -39.46
C ARG A 161 -3.88 6.39 -38.61
N ARG A 162 -4.44 7.56 -38.86
CA ARG A 162 -4.27 8.75 -38.06
C ARG A 162 -5.44 8.92 -37.13
N PHE A 163 -5.15 9.32 -35.88
CA PHE A 163 -6.15 9.51 -34.84
C PHE A 163 -5.94 10.86 -34.16
N THR A 164 -7.04 11.45 -33.72
CA THR A 164 -7.06 12.67 -32.89
C THR A 164 -7.25 12.28 -31.44
N ILE A 165 -6.36 12.70 -30.56
CA ILE A 165 -6.49 12.54 -29.10
C ILE A 165 -7.57 13.52 -28.64
N VAL A 166 -8.71 13.04 -28.13
CA VAL A 166 -9.78 13.92 -27.62
C VAL A 166 -9.83 13.97 -26.10
N GLY A 167 -9.19 13.04 -25.44
CA GLY A 167 -9.08 13.02 -24.00
C GLY A 167 -7.93 12.14 -23.50
N LEU A 168 -7.53 12.40 -22.26
CA LEU A 168 -6.58 11.58 -21.52
C LEU A 168 -7.33 10.79 -20.47
N ALA A 169 -7.04 9.51 -20.37
CA ALA A 169 -7.85 8.60 -19.58
C ALA A 169 -7.02 7.62 -18.76
N GLN A 170 -7.63 7.07 -17.72
CA GLN A 170 -7.11 5.99 -16.88
C GLN A 170 -8.19 4.94 -16.67
N ALA A 171 -7.81 3.69 -16.48
CA ALA A 171 -8.75 2.63 -16.13
C ALA A 171 -8.13 1.71 -15.06
N PRO A 172 -8.95 1.10 -14.19
CA PRO A 172 -8.46 0.29 -13.08
C PRO A 172 -7.67 -0.95 -13.53
N GLU A 173 -7.93 -1.46 -14.73
CA GLU A 173 -7.17 -2.58 -15.30
C GLU A 173 -5.74 -2.20 -15.76
N PHE A 174 -5.44 -0.91 -15.86
CA PHE A 174 -4.16 -0.35 -16.29
C PHE A 174 -3.48 0.50 -15.22
N LEU A 175 -3.64 0.14 -13.95
CA LEU A 175 -2.93 0.78 -12.83
C LEU A 175 -1.43 0.55 -12.91
N TYR A 176 -1.02 -0.62 -13.36
CA TYR A 176 0.37 -1.00 -13.57
C TYR A 176 0.54 -1.40 -15.02
N THR A 177 1.09 -0.49 -15.83
CA THR A 177 1.19 -0.68 -17.28
C THR A 177 2.60 -1.04 -17.68
N THR A 178 2.77 -2.28 -18.16
CA THR A 178 4.04 -2.75 -18.73
C THR A 178 3.85 -3.20 -20.17
N ALA A 179 4.86 -3.00 -20.98
CA ALA A 179 4.89 -3.62 -22.30
C ALA A 179 4.94 -5.16 -22.15
N PRO A 180 4.31 -5.92 -23.05
CA PRO A 180 4.35 -7.38 -22.99
C PRO A 180 5.77 -7.92 -22.92
N GLY A 181 6.07 -8.68 -21.86
CA GLY A 181 7.39 -9.23 -21.55
C GLY A 181 8.31 -8.35 -20.71
N GLU A 182 7.86 -7.16 -20.30
CA GLU A 182 8.58 -6.29 -19.37
C GLU A 182 7.94 -6.39 -17.95
N LEU A 183 8.78 -6.26 -16.91
CA LEU A 183 8.32 -6.34 -15.52
C LEU A 183 8.25 -4.96 -14.84
N VAL A 184 8.91 -3.96 -15.42
CA VAL A 184 8.95 -2.60 -14.87
C VAL A 184 8.08 -1.70 -15.73
N PRO A 185 7.16 -0.92 -15.13
CA PRO A 185 6.34 0.02 -15.89
C PRO A 185 7.20 1.12 -16.47
N ASP A 186 6.99 1.39 -17.75
CA ASP A 186 7.61 2.51 -18.45
C ASP A 186 6.53 3.20 -19.31
N ASP A 187 6.09 4.35 -18.84
CA ASP A 187 5.05 5.13 -19.49
C ASP A 187 5.42 5.57 -20.92
N ALA A 188 6.71 5.66 -21.22
CA ALA A 188 7.17 6.02 -22.56
C ALA A 188 7.11 4.87 -23.57
N ARG A 189 7.02 3.62 -23.11
CA ARG A 189 7.20 2.42 -23.95
C ARG A 189 5.94 1.61 -24.18
N PHE A 190 4.86 1.91 -23.47
CA PHE A 190 3.58 1.25 -23.61
C PHE A 190 2.41 2.20 -23.50
N ALA A 191 1.48 2.14 -24.44
CA ALA A 191 0.29 2.96 -24.48
C ALA A 191 -1.00 2.11 -24.42
N VAL A 192 -2.07 2.73 -23.94
CA VAL A 192 -3.44 2.21 -24.11
C VAL A 192 -4.25 3.27 -24.81
N MET A 193 -4.99 2.84 -25.84
CA MET A 193 -5.91 3.68 -26.61
C MET A 193 -7.31 3.12 -26.47
N TRP A 194 -8.25 3.93 -26.03
CA TRP A 194 -9.69 3.57 -26.08
C TRP A 194 -10.32 4.23 -27.29
N MET A 195 -11.10 3.45 -28.01
CA MET A 195 -11.69 3.84 -29.29
C MET A 195 -13.16 3.39 -29.37
N ASN A 196 -13.90 4.03 -30.25
CA ASN A 196 -15.24 3.58 -30.60
C ASN A 196 -15.23 2.13 -31.09
N GLU A 197 -16.19 1.35 -30.66
CA GLU A 197 -16.27 -0.08 -30.93
C GLU A 197 -16.29 -0.38 -32.43
N ARG A 198 -17.12 0.34 -33.25
CA ARG A 198 -17.14 0.20 -34.69
C ARG A 198 -15.81 0.52 -35.38
N ALA A 199 -15.05 1.48 -34.83
CA ALA A 199 -13.75 1.81 -35.37
C ALA A 199 -12.76 0.63 -35.18
N LEU A 200 -12.84 -0.09 -34.04
CA LEU A 200 -12.05 -1.28 -33.82
C LEU A 200 -12.59 -2.52 -34.55
N GLU A 201 -13.90 -2.70 -34.69
CA GLU A 201 -14.49 -3.73 -35.55
C GLU A 201 -13.88 -3.66 -36.94
N ALA A 202 -13.89 -2.47 -37.56
CA ALA A 202 -13.31 -2.24 -38.88
C ALA A 202 -11.80 -2.35 -38.93
N ALA A 203 -11.07 -2.09 -37.81
CA ALA A 203 -9.62 -2.18 -37.77
C ALA A 203 -9.10 -3.62 -37.63
N PHE A 204 -9.86 -4.49 -36.96
CA PHE A 204 -9.46 -5.86 -36.65
C PHE A 204 -10.30 -6.92 -37.41
N ASP A 205 -11.14 -6.51 -38.35
CA ASP A 205 -12.05 -7.41 -39.13
C ASP A 205 -12.98 -8.22 -38.20
N LEU A 206 -13.56 -7.52 -37.21
CA LEU A 206 -14.45 -8.10 -36.21
C LEU A 206 -15.89 -7.55 -36.30
N ASP A 207 -16.38 -7.28 -37.51
CA ASP A 207 -17.74 -6.77 -37.71
C ASP A 207 -18.79 -7.65 -36.99
N GLY A 208 -19.58 -7.04 -36.09
CA GLY A 208 -20.59 -7.72 -35.29
C GLY A 208 -20.06 -8.81 -34.36
N ALA A 209 -18.75 -8.75 -34.01
CA ALA A 209 -18.06 -9.72 -33.17
C ALA A 209 -17.25 -9.01 -32.07
N PHE A 210 -16.84 -9.80 -31.12
CA PHE A 210 -15.92 -9.38 -30.04
C PHE A 210 -14.83 -10.45 -29.83
N ASN A 211 -13.76 -10.09 -29.13
CA ASN A 211 -12.67 -11.01 -28.82
C ASN A 211 -12.27 -11.02 -27.33
N GLU A 212 -13.04 -10.39 -26.48
CA GLU A 212 -12.88 -10.46 -25.03
C GLU A 212 -14.21 -10.27 -24.33
N VAL A 213 -14.49 -11.08 -23.31
CA VAL A 213 -15.64 -10.93 -22.42
C VAL A 213 -15.16 -10.60 -21.02
N LEU A 214 -15.72 -9.56 -20.45
CA LEU A 214 -15.55 -9.17 -19.07
C LEU A 214 -16.79 -9.61 -18.29
N VAL A 215 -16.59 -10.22 -17.12
CA VAL A 215 -17.70 -10.74 -16.31
C VAL A 215 -17.58 -10.29 -14.87
N ALA A 216 -18.72 -9.92 -14.30
CA ALA A 216 -18.91 -9.78 -12.86
C ALA A 216 -19.83 -10.91 -12.38
N PRO A 217 -19.36 -11.83 -11.52
CA PRO A 217 -20.17 -12.91 -10.98
C PRO A 217 -21.33 -12.40 -10.11
N ALA A 218 -22.42 -13.13 -10.11
CA ALA A 218 -23.54 -12.90 -9.18
C ALA A 218 -23.11 -13.22 -7.73
N ARG A 219 -23.76 -12.59 -6.75
CA ARG A 219 -23.46 -12.83 -5.35
C ARG A 219 -23.63 -14.30 -4.97
N GLY A 220 -22.54 -14.90 -4.46
CA GLY A 220 -22.53 -16.30 -4.05
C GLY A 220 -22.23 -17.30 -5.16
N ALA A 221 -22.03 -16.87 -6.41
CA ALA A 221 -21.54 -17.73 -7.46
C ALA A 221 -20.07 -18.11 -7.20
N SER A 222 -19.71 -19.34 -7.54
CA SER A 222 -18.31 -19.79 -7.47
C SER A 222 -17.57 -19.25 -8.69
N GLU A 223 -16.56 -18.41 -8.46
CA GLU A 223 -15.74 -17.82 -9.52
C GLU A 223 -15.07 -18.91 -10.37
N GLN A 224 -14.44 -19.91 -9.73
CA GLN A 224 -13.77 -20.99 -10.46
C GLN A 224 -14.72 -21.81 -11.32
N ALA A 225 -15.91 -22.16 -10.80
CA ALA A 225 -16.90 -22.90 -11.57
C ALA A 225 -17.42 -22.07 -12.77
N LEU A 226 -17.51 -20.76 -12.62
CA LEU A 226 -17.89 -19.86 -13.72
C LEU A 226 -16.78 -19.74 -14.76
N ILE A 227 -15.51 -19.66 -14.34
CA ILE A 227 -14.35 -19.67 -15.24
C ILE A 227 -14.35 -20.97 -16.07
N ASP A 228 -14.47 -22.14 -15.43
CA ASP A 228 -14.47 -23.43 -16.11
C ASP A 228 -15.61 -23.54 -17.13
N ARG A 229 -16.79 -22.99 -16.81
CA ARG A 229 -17.94 -22.96 -17.69
C ARG A 229 -17.77 -22.00 -18.84
N LEU A 230 -17.19 -20.81 -18.61
CA LEU A 230 -16.85 -19.87 -19.68
C LEU A 230 -15.85 -20.49 -20.64
N ASP A 231 -14.82 -21.17 -20.16
CA ASP A 231 -13.82 -21.84 -20.98
C ASP A 231 -14.45 -22.90 -21.89
N GLN A 232 -15.36 -23.72 -21.34
CA GLN A 232 -16.09 -24.71 -22.15
C GLN A 232 -16.95 -24.05 -23.26
N LEU A 233 -17.67 -22.97 -22.94
CA LEU A 233 -18.52 -22.28 -23.90
C LEU A 233 -17.72 -21.53 -24.96
N LEU A 234 -16.61 -20.90 -24.55
CA LEU A 234 -15.76 -20.09 -25.42
C LEU A 234 -14.75 -20.91 -26.23
N ALA A 235 -14.53 -22.18 -25.90
CA ALA A 235 -13.61 -23.06 -26.64
C ALA A 235 -13.93 -23.09 -28.14
N ALA A 236 -15.23 -23.14 -28.51
CA ALA A 236 -15.67 -23.15 -29.91
C ALA A 236 -15.34 -21.82 -30.66
N TYR A 237 -15.08 -20.75 -29.93
CA TYR A 237 -14.76 -19.41 -30.46
C TYR A 237 -13.27 -19.08 -30.31
N GLY A 238 -12.43 -20.06 -29.99
CA GLY A 238 -11.02 -19.90 -29.81
C GLY A 238 -10.66 -19.19 -28.50
N GLY A 239 -11.38 -19.49 -27.44
CA GLY A 239 -11.03 -19.04 -26.07
C GLY A 239 -9.61 -19.44 -25.72
N THR A 240 -8.86 -18.53 -25.11
CA THR A 240 -7.45 -18.73 -24.73
C THR A 240 -7.25 -19.00 -23.24
N GLY A 241 -8.34 -19.18 -22.50
CA GLY A 241 -8.41 -19.39 -21.05
C GLY A 241 -8.95 -18.15 -20.36
N ALA A 242 -10.08 -18.31 -19.66
CA ALA A 242 -10.61 -17.29 -18.77
C ALA A 242 -9.82 -17.29 -17.47
N TYR A 243 -9.64 -16.11 -16.87
CA TYR A 243 -8.90 -15.96 -15.63
C TYR A 243 -9.56 -14.95 -14.70
N GLY A 244 -9.32 -15.12 -13.41
CA GLY A 244 -9.88 -14.26 -12.37
C GLY A 244 -9.10 -12.97 -12.18
N LEU A 245 -9.68 -12.08 -11.36
CA LEU A 245 -9.04 -10.79 -11.02
C LEU A 245 -7.68 -10.96 -10.33
N GLU A 246 -7.47 -12.04 -9.61
CA GLU A 246 -6.20 -12.33 -8.95
C GLU A 246 -5.04 -12.54 -9.94
N ASP A 247 -5.34 -13.06 -11.14
CA ASP A 247 -4.36 -13.26 -12.22
C ASP A 247 -4.22 -12.05 -13.14
N GLN A 248 -5.08 -11.03 -12.99
CA GLN A 248 -4.98 -9.80 -13.75
C GLN A 248 -3.71 -9.03 -13.33
N LEU A 249 -2.86 -8.70 -14.31
CA LEU A 249 -1.50 -8.22 -14.08
C LEU A 249 -1.43 -7.01 -13.13
N SER A 250 -2.20 -5.95 -13.40
CA SER A 250 -2.20 -4.74 -12.57
C SER A 250 -2.70 -5.00 -11.15
N ASN A 251 -3.72 -5.85 -11.01
CA ASN A 251 -4.24 -6.21 -9.69
C ASN A 251 -3.23 -7.03 -8.90
N ARG A 252 -2.58 -8.00 -9.53
CA ARG A 252 -1.57 -8.83 -8.88
C ARG A 252 -0.42 -8.01 -8.32
N PHE A 253 0.13 -7.08 -9.11
CA PHE A 253 1.20 -6.21 -8.64
C PHE A 253 0.80 -5.33 -7.45
N ILE A 254 -0.40 -4.73 -7.49
CA ILE A 254 -0.84 -3.88 -6.37
C ILE A 254 -1.17 -4.70 -5.11
N VAL A 255 -1.70 -5.91 -5.26
CA VAL A 255 -1.96 -6.81 -4.12
C VAL A 255 -0.66 -7.29 -3.49
N GLU A 256 0.30 -7.76 -4.28
CA GLU A 256 1.62 -8.19 -3.81
C GLU A 256 2.35 -7.05 -3.08
N GLU A 257 2.25 -5.80 -3.57
CA GLU A 257 2.83 -4.63 -2.91
C GLU A 257 2.15 -4.34 -1.56
N ILE A 258 0.82 -4.36 -1.51
CA ILE A 258 0.07 -4.16 -0.26
C ILE A 258 0.43 -5.24 0.77
N GLU A 259 0.51 -6.50 0.36
CA GLU A 259 0.92 -7.61 1.23
C GLU A 259 2.37 -7.44 1.72
N GLY A 260 3.29 -7.03 0.85
CA GLY A 260 4.68 -6.71 1.21
C GLY A 260 4.79 -5.60 2.26
N LEU A 261 4.00 -4.54 2.10
CA LEU A 261 3.90 -3.46 3.07
C LEU A 261 3.30 -3.93 4.41
N GLN A 262 2.27 -4.79 4.38
CA GLN A 262 1.67 -5.37 5.58
C GLN A 262 2.68 -6.24 6.35
N VAL A 263 3.43 -7.09 5.66
CA VAL A 263 4.49 -7.90 6.27
C VAL A 263 5.56 -7.02 6.89
N SER A 264 5.98 -5.97 6.18
CA SER A 264 6.98 -5.02 6.66
C SER A 264 6.49 -4.23 7.89
N SER A 265 5.22 -3.80 7.89
CA SER A 265 4.57 -3.12 9.02
C SER A 265 4.53 -3.98 10.29
N ARG A 266 4.39 -5.31 10.13
CA ARG A 266 4.34 -6.24 11.27
C ARG A 266 5.71 -6.71 11.76
N THR A 267 6.74 -6.66 10.93
CA THR A 267 8.07 -7.20 11.26
C THR A 267 9.06 -6.13 11.69
N VAL A 268 9.15 -5.01 10.98
CA VAL A 268 10.19 -3.99 11.20
C VAL A 268 9.99 -3.17 12.47
N PRO A 269 8.80 -2.58 12.76
CA PRO A 269 8.61 -1.76 13.95
C PRO A 269 8.86 -2.51 15.28
N PRO A 270 8.43 -3.77 15.48
CA PRO A 270 8.73 -4.51 16.70
C PRO A 270 10.22 -4.66 16.98
N VAL A 271 11.06 -4.81 15.94
CA VAL A 271 12.52 -4.89 16.13
C VAL A 271 13.06 -3.60 16.71
N PHE A 272 12.70 -2.44 16.17
CA PHE A 272 13.11 -1.14 16.72
C PHE A 272 12.62 -0.92 18.15
N LEU A 273 11.38 -1.29 18.44
CA LEU A 273 10.80 -1.18 19.77
C LEU A 273 11.44 -2.14 20.78
N ALA A 274 11.84 -3.34 20.36
CA ALA A 274 12.61 -4.26 21.20
C ALA A 274 14.00 -3.70 21.54
N VAL A 275 14.69 -3.10 20.55
CA VAL A 275 15.97 -2.41 20.78
C VAL A 275 15.79 -1.23 21.74
N ALA A 276 14.73 -0.44 21.55
CA ALA A 276 14.42 0.67 22.46
C ALA A 276 14.15 0.19 23.88
N ALA A 277 13.37 -0.88 24.07
CA ALA A 277 13.11 -1.48 25.37
C ALA A 277 14.41 -1.96 26.05
N PHE A 278 15.30 -2.58 25.30
CA PHE A 278 16.60 -3.01 25.78
C PHE A 278 17.49 -1.84 26.19
N LEU A 279 17.54 -0.77 25.38
CA LEU A 279 18.28 0.44 25.72
C LEU A 279 17.71 1.12 26.96
N LEU A 280 16.38 1.21 27.09
CA LEU A 280 15.72 1.72 28.30
C LEU A 280 16.10 0.90 29.55
N TYR A 281 16.10 -0.43 29.43
CA TYR A 281 16.53 -1.32 30.49
C TYR A 281 17.98 -1.01 30.94
N ILE A 282 18.94 -0.88 30.00
CA ILE A 282 20.32 -0.59 30.30
C ILE A 282 20.46 0.77 31.00
N VAL A 283 19.84 1.82 30.47
CA VAL A 283 19.94 3.18 31.00
C VAL A 283 19.29 3.26 32.37
N THR A 284 18.09 2.70 32.54
CA THR A 284 17.41 2.68 33.86
C THR A 284 18.20 1.88 34.89
N SER A 285 18.75 0.73 34.51
CA SER A 285 19.60 -0.10 35.39
C SER A 285 20.84 0.64 35.86
N ARG A 286 21.55 1.30 34.95
CA ARG A 286 22.74 2.11 35.29
C ARG A 286 22.38 3.30 36.19
N MET A 287 21.26 3.98 35.90
CA MET A 287 20.81 5.12 36.69
C MET A 287 20.48 4.70 38.14
N VAL A 288 19.74 3.61 38.33
CA VAL A 288 19.40 3.09 39.64
C VAL A 288 20.65 2.59 40.41
N GLN A 289 21.61 1.98 39.71
CA GLN A 289 22.88 1.59 40.33
C GLN A 289 23.70 2.81 40.82
N ALA A 290 23.76 3.87 40.00
CA ALA A 290 24.47 5.10 40.35
C ALA A 290 23.81 5.86 41.52
N GLU A 291 22.48 5.75 41.67
CA GLU A 291 21.73 6.42 42.73
C GLU A 291 21.43 5.52 43.94
N ARG A 292 22.08 4.39 44.04
CA ARG A 292 21.82 3.36 45.08
C ARG A 292 21.85 3.92 46.49
N ASP A 293 22.81 4.79 46.81
CA ASP A 293 22.96 5.40 48.14
C ASP A 293 21.81 6.37 48.45
N GLN A 294 21.38 7.15 47.47
CA GLN A 294 20.23 8.05 47.58
C GLN A 294 18.92 7.27 47.77
N ILE A 295 18.76 6.16 47.06
CA ILE A 295 17.59 5.26 47.20
C ILE A 295 17.56 4.64 48.61
N GLY A 296 18.74 4.26 49.14
CA GLY A 296 18.90 3.76 50.51
C GLY A 296 18.45 4.81 51.54
N LEU A 297 18.86 6.04 51.34
CA LEU A 297 18.51 7.19 52.21
C LEU A 297 17.01 7.49 52.16
N LEU A 298 16.38 7.49 50.96
CA LEU A 298 14.96 7.65 50.79
C LEU A 298 14.14 6.56 51.49
N LYS A 299 14.63 5.31 51.47
CA LYS A 299 13.98 4.18 52.18
C LYS A 299 14.13 4.31 53.70
N SER A 300 15.25 4.86 54.21
CA SER A 300 15.41 5.12 55.63
C SER A 300 14.50 6.25 56.15
N PHE A 301 14.09 7.18 55.28
CA PHE A 301 13.06 8.20 55.55
C PHE A 301 11.62 7.72 55.39
N GLY A 302 11.38 6.39 55.28
CA GLY A 302 10.06 5.78 55.27
C GLY A 302 9.40 5.67 53.87
N ARG A 303 10.12 5.97 52.75
CA ARG A 303 9.60 5.76 51.43
C ARG A 303 9.55 4.29 51.05
N THR A 304 8.42 3.85 50.43
CA THR A 304 8.26 2.47 50.02
C THR A 304 9.04 2.18 48.74
N GLY A 305 9.45 0.92 48.53
CA GLY A 305 10.11 0.50 47.28
C GLY A 305 9.25 0.72 46.05
N LEU A 306 7.92 0.74 46.22
CA LEU A 306 6.96 0.96 45.15
C LEU A 306 6.94 2.43 44.68
N GLU A 307 7.07 3.40 45.64
CA GLU A 307 7.17 4.82 45.29
C GLU A 307 8.45 5.16 44.50
N VAL A 308 9.54 4.51 44.86
CA VAL A 308 10.80 4.64 44.14
C VAL A 308 10.70 4.01 42.77
N GLY A 309 10.10 2.80 42.65
CA GLY A 309 9.87 2.14 41.38
C GLY A 309 8.98 2.98 40.44
N LEU A 310 7.92 3.58 40.97
CA LEU A 310 7.01 4.45 40.22
C LEU A 310 7.72 5.71 39.67
N HIS A 311 8.71 6.25 40.39
CA HIS A 311 9.52 7.38 39.90
C HIS A 311 10.30 7.03 38.65
N TYR A 312 11.00 5.88 38.64
CA TYR A 312 11.76 5.43 37.46
C TYR A 312 10.82 4.99 36.33
N PHE A 313 9.63 4.44 36.65
CA PHE A 313 8.61 4.15 35.67
C PHE A 313 8.09 5.42 34.98
N LYS A 314 7.82 6.50 35.75
CA LYS A 314 7.46 7.81 35.16
C LYS A 314 8.53 8.34 34.22
N PHE A 315 9.81 8.20 34.59
CA PHE A 315 10.93 8.58 33.73
C PHE A 315 10.92 7.85 32.40
N THR A 316 10.76 6.52 32.42
CA THR A 316 10.70 5.67 31.23
C THR A 316 9.48 6.01 30.38
N LEU A 317 8.34 6.29 31.03
CA LEU A 317 7.09 6.64 30.37
C LEU A 317 7.19 7.98 29.60
N ILE A 318 7.87 8.99 30.18
CA ILE A 318 8.08 10.28 29.49
C ILE A 318 8.89 10.10 28.22
N ILE A 319 9.94 9.29 28.27
CA ILE A 319 10.76 8.97 27.08
C ILE A 319 9.91 8.24 26.03
N ALA A 320 9.11 7.25 26.44
CA ALA A 320 8.25 6.49 25.55
C ALA A 320 7.20 7.35 24.89
N VAL A 321 6.51 8.19 25.67
CA VAL A 321 5.48 9.12 25.16
C VAL A 321 6.09 10.15 24.22
N GLY A 322 7.25 10.73 24.58
CA GLY A 322 7.97 11.67 23.72
C GLY A 322 8.37 11.04 22.39
N GLY A 323 8.89 9.81 22.42
CA GLY A 323 9.24 9.04 21.23
C GLY A 323 8.01 8.69 20.38
N ALA A 324 6.92 8.26 21.02
CA ALA A 324 5.67 7.92 20.32
C ALA A 324 5.05 9.15 19.62
N LEU A 325 4.97 10.30 20.31
CA LEU A 325 4.43 11.53 19.71
C LEU A 325 5.27 12.03 18.53
N LEU A 326 6.60 12.01 18.70
CA LEU A 326 7.53 12.38 17.63
C LEU A 326 7.40 11.40 16.45
N GLY A 327 7.35 10.11 16.72
CA GLY A 327 7.19 9.07 15.73
C GLY A 327 5.87 9.16 14.97
N CYS A 328 4.77 9.43 15.66
CA CYS A 328 3.45 9.67 15.02
C CYS A 328 3.50 10.88 14.07
N GLY A 329 4.08 12.00 14.50
CA GLY A 329 4.20 13.19 13.67
C GLY A 329 5.06 12.95 12.42
N LEU A 330 6.23 12.34 12.59
CA LEU A 330 7.12 11.99 11.48
C LEU A 330 6.51 10.91 10.57
N GLY A 331 5.78 9.95 11.13
CA GLY A 331 5.10 8.89 10.38
C GLY A 331 4.00 9.44 9.46
N MET A 332 3.23 10.41 9.95
CA MET A 332 2.25 11.11 9.11
C MET A 332 2.89 11.88 7.94
N LEU A 333 3.98 12.60 8.22
CA LEU A 333 4.69 13.37 7.19
C LEU A 333 5.30 12.44 6.14
N ALA A 334 6.00 11.40 6.57
CA ALA A 334 6.63 10.43 5.69
C ALA A 334 5.58 9.63 4.89
N GLY A 335 4.49 9.20 5.53
CA GLY A 335 3.40 8.49 4.87
C GLY A 335 2.71 9.33 3.80
N ARG A 336 2.47 10.63 4.08
CA ARG A 336 1.90 11.54 3.09
C ARG A 336 2.85 11.76 1.89
N SER A 337 4.15 11.90 2.14
CA SER A 337 5.13 12.03 1.06
C SER A 337 5.20 10.77 0.21
N LEU A 338 5.23 9.61 0.85
CA LEU A 338 5.31 8.31 0.18
C LEU A 338 4.02 8.00 -0.61
N SER A 339 2.84 8.39 -0.10
CA SER A 339 1.58 8.20 -0.84
C SER A 339 1.56 8.97 -2.15
N GLY A 340 2.18 10.15 -2.22
CA GLY A 340 2.33 10.89 -3.48
C GLY A 340 3.16 10.11 -4.51
N PHE A 341 4.25 9.49 -4.07
CA PHE A 341 5.07 8.64 -4.92
C PHE A 341 4.29 7.41 -5.42
N TYR A 342 3.53 6.75 -4.55
CA TYR A 342 2.69 5.61 -4.93
C TYR A 342 1.56 5.99 -5.90
N GLN A 343 0.98 7.18 -5.77
CA GLN A 343 -0.02 7.68 -6.71
C GLN A 343 0.55 7.84 -8.11
N GLU A 344 1.76 8.39 -8.23
CA GLU A 344 2.43 8.57 -9.52
C GLU A 344 2.84 7.23 -10.14
N PHE A 345 3.37 6.31 -9.31
CA PHE A 345 3.83 5.00 -9.76
C PHE A 345 2.68 4.08 -10.22
N TYR A 346 1.60 3.97 -9.42
CA TYR A 346 0.43 3.13 -9.72
C TYR A 346 -0.69 3.84 -10.47
N LYS A 347 -0.47 5.06 -10.95
CA LYS A 347 -1.44 5.82 -11.76
C LYS A 347 -2.85 5.88 -11.18
N PHE A 348 -2.97 5.98 -9.85
CA PHE A 348 -4.27 6.21 -9.24
C PHE A 348 -4.76 7.63 -9.54
N PRO A 349 -6.00 7.81 -10.00
CA PRO A 349 -6.56 9.15 -10.24
C PRO A 349 -6.68 9.96 -8.94
N PHE A 350 -6.77 9.27 -7.82
CA PHE A 350 -6.80 9.87 -6.48
C PHE A 350 -6.19 8.89 -5.49
N LEU A 351 -5.36 9.37 -4.59
CA LEU A 351 -4.85 8.65 -3.44
C LEU A 351 -4.80 9.62 -2.26
N LEU A 352 -5.65 9.41 -1.27
CA LEU A 352 -5.65 10.22 -0.06
C LEU A 352 -5.01 9.41 1.05
N PHE A 353 -3.86 9.88 1.54
CA PHE A 353 -3.27 9.31 2.74
C PHE A 353 -4.20 9.55 3.94
N ARG A 354 -4.84 8.49 4.39
CA ARG A 354 -5.66 8.48 5.60
C ARG A 354 -4.94 7.73 6.69
N VAL A 355 -4.69 8.40 7.78
CA VAL A 355 -4.14 7.74 8.97
C VAL A 355 -5.30 7.20 9.77
N ASP A 356 -5.31 5.89 9.97
CA ASP A 356 -6.25 5.25 10.87
C ASP A 356 -5.91 5.66 12.32
N PRO A 357 -6.85 6.20 13.10
CA PRO A 357 -6.66 6.42 14.53
C PRO A 357 -6.16 5.18 15.27
N ALA A 358 -6.51 3.98 14.81
CA ALA A 358 -6.02 2.73 15.37
C ALA A 358 -4.49 2.60 15.26
N ALA A 359 -3.85 3.08 14.18
CA ALA A 359 -2.41 3.07 14.02
C ALA A 359 -1.69 3.91 15.09
N PHE A 360 -2.28 5.04 15.48
CA PHE A 360 -1.75 5.85 16.59
C PHE A 360 -1.89 5.16 17.94
N VAL A 361 -3.06 4.57 18.20
CA VAL A 361 -3.33 3.85 19.44
C VAL A 361 -2.40 2.64 19.56
N THR A 362 -2.20 1.88 18.49
CA THR A 362 -1.29 0.73 18.47
C THR A 362 0.15 1.19 18.65
N GLY A 363 0.63 2.19 17.92
CA GLY A 363 1.98 2.74 18.06
C GLY A 363 2.26 3.26 19.47
N PHE A 364 1.31 3.98 20.06
CA PHE A 364 1.40 4.47 21.42
C PHE A 364 1.40 3.34 22.46
N THR A 365 0.46 2.41 22.37
CA THR A 365 0.33 1.28 23.30
C THR A 365 1.54 0.36 23.25
N VAL A 366 2.03 0.02 22.07
CA VAL A 366 3.21 -0.83 21.90
C VAL A 366 4.46 -0.13 22.43
N SER A 367 4.61 1.19 22.22
CA SER A 367 5.71 1.97 22.79
C SER A 367 5.68 1.96 24.33
N VAL A 368 4.50 2.21 24.92
CA VAL A 368 4.32 2.21 26.38
C VAL A 368 4.54 0.81 26.95
N LEU A 369 4.03 -0.24 26.29
CA LEU A 369 4.24 -1.62 26.74
C LEU A 369 5.70 -2.04 26.65
N SER A 370 6.42 -1.69 25.57
CA SER A 370 7.85 -1.97 25.42
C SER A 370 8.67 -1.27 26.48
N ALA A 371 8.36 0.01 26.76
CA ALA A 371 9.00 0.77 27.81
C ALA A 371 8.71 0.21 29.21
N SER A 372 7.45 -0.20 29.45
CA SER A 372 7.02 -0.80 30.72
C SER A 372 7.69 -2.16 30.95
N ALA A 373 7.83 -3.00 29.91
CA ALA A 373 8.53 -4.28 30.00
C ALA A 373 9.99 -4.09 30.38
N GLY A 374 10.68 -3.11 29.76
CA GLY A 374 12.06 -2.76 30.12
C GLY A 374 12.21 -2.30 31.59
N ALA A 375 11.26 -1.52 32.10
CA ALA A 375 11.23 -1.05 33.48
C ALA A 375 10.85 -2.15 34.50
N CYS A 376 9.82 -2.98 34.19
CA CYS A 376 9.32 -4.02 35.08
C CYS A 376 10.33 -5.16 35.27
N TRP A 377 11.06 -5.54 34.24
CA TRP A 377 12.12 -6.56 34.33
C TRP A 377 13.17 -6.18 35.38
N TYR A 378 13.44 -4.88 35.51
CA TYR A 378 14.35 -4.39 36.54
C TYR A 378 13.73 -4.36 37.96
N CYS A 379 12.44 -3.97 38.08
CA CYS A 379 11.75 -3.93 39.38
C CYS A 379 11.64 -5.31 40.02
N ASP A 380 11.45 -6.39 39.25
CA ASP A 380 11.44 -7.76 39.75
C ASP A 380 12.82 -8.18 40.30
N GLY A 381 13.90 -7.75 39.67
CA GLY A 381 15.28 -7.89 40.18
C GLY A 381 15.50 -7.17 41.50
N CYS A 382 14.95 -5.95 41.67
CA CYS A 382 15.05 -5.18 42.93
C CYS A 382 14.20 -5.79 44.07
N LEU A 383 13.06 -6.38 43.77
CA LEU A 383 12.20 -7.06 44.77
C LEU A 383 12.80 -8.38 45.24
N ARG A 384 13.42 -9.16 44.32
CA ARG A 384 14.13 -10.42 44.67
C ARG A 384 15.38 -10.20 45.50
N TRP A 385 16.00 -9.00 45.48
CA TRP A 385 17.20 -8.65 46.22
C TRP A 385 16.94 -8.53 47.76
N ARG A 386 15.67 -8.43 48.19
CA ARG A 386 15.29 -8.41 49.62
C ARG A 386 15.57 -9.75 50.33
N ARG A 387 15.86 -10.83 49.63
CA ARG A 387 16.00 -12.20 50.18
C ARG A 387 17.44 -12.71 50.31
N ARG A 388 18.48 -11.95 49.97
CA ARG A 388 19.86 -12.42 50.10
C ARG A 388 20.70 -11.54 51.02
N LYS A 389 20.87 -12.05 52.26
CA LYS A 389 21.87 -11.87 53.33
C LYS A 389 22.03 -10.48 53.96
N PRO A 390 21.93 -10.42 55.33
CA PRO A 390 22.41 -9.29 56.09
C PRO A 390 23.94 -9.19 55.97
N CYS A 391 24.43 -7.95 55.79
CA CYS A 391 25.86 -7.63 55.83
C CYS A 391 26.45 -8.09 57.14
N GLY A 392 27.22 -9.18 57.13
CA GLY A 392 27.97 -9.63 58.29
C GLY A 392 29.02 -8.59 58.65
N ARG A 393 28.89 -8.01 59.85
CA ARG A 393 29.93 -7.21 60.49
C ARG A 393 31.24 -8.00 60.43
N ARG A 394 32.25 -7.57 59.70
CA ARG A 394 33.65 -7.96 59.91
C ARG A 394 34.05 -7.44 61.30
N ARG A 395 34.08 -8.32 62.30
CA ARG A 395 34.81 -8.07 63.55
C ARG A 395 36.30 -7.99 63.19
N HIS A 396 36.87 -6.82 63.31
CA HIS A 396 38.32 -6.68 63.43
C HIS A 396 38.78 -7.42 64.75
N ARG A 397 39.41 -8.55 64.57
CA ARG A 397 40.22 -9.18 65.65
C ARG A 397 41.46 -8.36 65.76
N ILE A 398 41.54 -7.61 66.86
CA ILE A 398 42.81 -7.07 67.37
C ILE A 398 43.56 -8.25 67.96
N SER A 399 44.62 -8.70 67.30
CA SER A 399 45.60 -9.65 67.87
C SER A 399 46.51 -8.88 68.82
N ALA A 400 46.29 -9.07 70.09
CA ALA A 400 47.35 -8.76 71.12
C ALA A 400 48.28 -9.95 71.12
N THR A 401 49.54 -9.69 70.84
CA THR A 401 50.71 -10.57 71.15
C THR A 401 51.52 -9.97 72.32
N PRO A 402 52.04 -10.80 73.19
CA PRO A 402 52.67 -10.39 74.40
C PRO A 402 54.05 -9.76 74.19
#